data_e8f24d90d5dd048b2ad0ed630cdc70c9
#
_entry.id   e8f24d90d5dd048b2ad0ed630cdc70c9
#
_cell.length_a   1.000
_cell.length_b   1.000
_cell.length_c   1.000
_cell.angle_alpha   90.00
_cell.angle_beta   90.00
_cell.angle_gamma   90.00
#
_symmetry.space_group_name_H-M   'P 1'
#
loop_
_entity.id
_entity.type
_entity.pdbx_description
1 polymer ?
#
loop_
_entity_poly.entity_id
_entity_poly.type
_entity_poly.pdbx_seq_one_letter_code
_entity_poly.pdbx_strand_id
1 'polypeptide(L)'
;MYDVIVIGAGHAGIEACLASSRMNKKTAIVTLSKDMIGSMPCNPSVGGPAKGIVVREIDALGGMMPIAADKTALQFKMLNTTKGPGVWSLRVQSDKIAYKHFMKEALEKQDHLDIIEAACKSVVIKDGKAIGVELEDETFIESKTVILTAGTYMTSNVLRGHTATVSGPEEQRTVNTLSKSLRDAGIRTFRLKTGTPARVKMDTIDFSKAEPQPGTNQFLRFSETTNPEDVLPFEKQEICHLIYTQPKTHEIIHTHLHDSAMYSGLVKGVGPRYCPSIEDKLVRFADKERHQLFLEPESKELDTIYIQGFSTSMPIDVQEEMVHSLPGLEHCVIEKYAYAIEYDAIDPLQMKPNMESKIVENLFTAGQVNGTSGYEEAAGQGLMAGANAALKVDGKEPFVLRRDEAYIGVMLDDLCTKGTKEPYRLLTSRAEYRLLLRHDNADQRLLEKGYEIGLVSQERYDAFKKKMEAIKVAREELSNAHIKPNSDVDEYLKSLGFEPLAHGCSALDLIKRPKITVKGLAKYTGLDYEDQINEQIEIQTKYAGYIAKAKRDAKHLQQMEKMKLAHDLDYENMDNLSLEARQKLTEIRPLTLGQASRISGINPSDIAILAMRVK
;
A
#
# COMPACT_ATOMS: atom_id res chain seq x y z
N MET A 1 11.65 -30.85 -0.36
CA MET A 1 11.37 -29.89 -1.44
C MET A 1 10.06 -29.17 -1.17
N TYR A 2 10.05 -27.86 -1.27
CA TYR A 2 8.85 -27.00 -1.20
C TYR A 2 8.39 -26.60 -2.62
N ASP A 3 7.14 -26.17 -2.75
CA ASP A 3 6.67 -25.51 -3.96
C ASP A 3 7.11 -24.05 -3.99
N VAL A 4 7.02 -23.37 -2.83
CA VAL A 4 7.34 -21.95 -2.67
C VAL A 4 8.18 -21.75 -1.41
N ILE A 5 9.29 -21.02 -1.52
CA ILE A 5 10.01 -20.49 -0.36
C ILE A 5 9.93 -18.96 -0.37
N VAL A 6 9.55 -18.37 0.77
CA VAL A 6 9.51 -16.93 0.99
C VAL A 6 10.63 -16.52 1.94
N ILE A 7 11.43 -15.52 1.57
CA ILE A 7 12.54 -15.00 2.38
C ILE A 7 12.11 -13.69 3.03
N GLY A 8 11.94 -13.68 4.35
CA GLY A 8 11.54 -12.52 5.14
C GLY A 8 10.06 -12.55 5.53
N ALA A 9 9.75 -12.24 6.78
CA ALA A 9 8.41 -12.27 7.38
C ALA A 9 7.85 -10.87 7.72
N GLY A 10 8.17 -9.88 6.90
CA GLY A 10 7.49 -8.58 6.88
C GLY A 10 6.16 -8.67 6.12
N HIS A 11 5.49 -7.54 5.92
CA HIS A 11 4.15 -7.50 5.31
C HIS A 11 4.08 -8.17 3.93
N ALA A 12 5.11 -8.01 3.10
CA ALA A 12 5.18 -8.70 1.80
C ALA A 12 5.30 -10.21 1.95
N GLY A 13 6.17 -10.67 2.85
CA GLY A 13 6.39 -12.11 3.06
C GLY A 13 5.18 -12.81 3.64
N ILE A 14 4.49 -12.17 4.58
CA ILE A 14 3.26 -12.70 5.18
C ILE A 14 2.18 -12.89 4.13
N GLU A 15 1.90 -11.87 3.32
CA GLU A 15 0.87 -11.99 2.29
C GLU A 15 1.28 -12.98 1.19
N ALA A 16 2.58 -13.06 0.85
CA ALA A 16 3.08 -14.01 -0.15
C ALA A 16 2.93 -15.46 0.31
N CYS A 17 3.36 -15.80 1.53
CA CYS A 17 3.26 -17.18 2.03
C CYS A 17 1.82 -17.60 2.30
N LEU A 18 0.96 -16.68 2.79
CA LEU A 18 -0.46 -16.95 2.96
C LEU A 18 -1.16 -17.17 1.62
N ALA A 19 -0.85 -16.37 0.60
CA ALA A 19 -1.43 -16.54 -0.74
C ALA A 19 -1.07 -17.91 -1.33
N SER A 20 0.21 -18.28 -1.33
CA SER A 20 0.66 -19.56 -1.90
C SER A 20 0.15 -20.76 -1.12
N SER A 21 0.15 -20.73 0.21
CA SER A 21 -0.34 -21.84 1.04
C SER A 21 -1.85 -22.02 0.92
N ARG A 22 -2.65 -20.94 0.85
CA ARG A 22 -4.11 -21.02 0.59
C ARG A 22 -4.44 -21.57 -0.79
N MET A 23 -3.56 -21.39 -1.75
CA MET A 23 -3.65 -22.04 -3.06
C MET A 23 -3.10 -23.47 -3.04
N ASN A 24 -3.02 -24.11 -1.85
CA ASN A 24 -2.57 -25.48 -1.62
C ASN A 24 -1.14 -25.77 -2.09
N LYS A 25 -0.22 -24.79 -1.98
CA LYS A 25 1.21 -25.02 -2.25
C LYS A 25 1.94 -25.29 -0.94
N LYS A 26 2.80 -26.30 -0.93
CA LYS A 26 3.71 -26.54 0.19
C LYS A 26 4.70 -25.39 0.27
N THR A 27 4.48 -24.49 1.24
CA THR A 27 5.19 -23.23 1.37
C THR A 27 6.06 -23.21 2.62
N ALA A 28 7.23 -22.60 2.55
CA ALA A 28 8.03 -22.25 3.72
C ALA A 28 8.29 -20.75 3.74
N ILE A 29 8.25 -20.16 4.93
CA ILE A 29 8.74 -18.79 5.16
C ILE A 29 9.98 -18.83 6.03
N VAL A 30 11.08 -18.25 5.54
CA VAL A 30 12.36 -18.15 6.26
C VAL A 30 12.49 -16.77 6.85
N THR A 31 12.66 -16.68 8.16
CA THR A 31 12.77 -15.41 8.90
C THR A 31 13.91 -15.44 9.89
N LEU A 32 14.56 -14.28 10.09
CA LEU A 32 15.64 -14.13 11.08
C LEU A 32 15.15 -14.37 12.52
N SER A 33 13.91 -14.03 12.82
CA SER A 33 13.28 -14.25 14.10
C SER A 33 11.76 -14.36 13.97
N LYS A 34 11.18 -15.39 14.60
CA LYS A 34 9.72 -15.56 14.69
C LYS A 34 9.04 -14.43 15.47
N ASP A 35 9.77 -13.80 16.39
CA ASP A 35 9.24 -12.68 17.18
C ASP A 35 9.19 -11.37 16.40
N MET A 36 9.77 -11.34 15.20
CA MET A 36 9.72 -10.17 14.31
C MET A 36 8.71 -10.29 13.18
N ILE A 37 7.93 -11.37 13.12
CA ILE A 37 6.87 -11.56 12.14
C ILE A 37 5.86 -10.40 12.25
N GLY A 38 5.59 -9.72 11.14
CA GLY A 38 4.62 -8.60 11.09
C GLY A 38 5.06 -7.34 11.84
N SER A 39 6.34 -7.18 12.16
CA SER A 39 6.85 -6.00 12.85
C SER A 39 6.61 -4.71 12.08
N MET A 40 6.27 -3.66 12.85
CA MET A 40 6.04 -2.30 12.36
C MET A 40 7.09 -1.35 12.95
N PRO A 41 8.32 -1.29 12.38
CA PRO A 41 9.40 -0.44 12.93
C PRO A 41 9.16 1.06 12.69
N CYS A 42 8.29 1.41 11.75
CA CYS A 42 7.80 2.76 11.53
C CYS A 42 6.45 2.98 12.22
N ASN A 43 5.71 4.02 11.82
CA ASN A 43 4.37 4.29 12.33
C ASN A 43 3.46 3.06 12.19
N PRO A 44 2.85 2.55 13.27
CA PRO A 44 1.95 1.41 13.20
C PRO A 44 0.56 1.82 12.67
N SER A 45 0.52 2.42 11.50
CA SER A 45 -0.73 2.79 10.82
C SER A 45 -0.88 2.09 9.49
N VAL A 46 -2.10 1.62 9.20
CA VAL A 46 -2.50 0.95 7.98
C VAL A 46 -3.53 1.81 7.24
N GLY A 47 -3.33 2.00 5.94
CA GLY A 47 -4.24 2.80 5.11
C GLY A 47 -3.82 4.27 4.98
N GLY A 48 -4.83 5.13 4.81
CA GLY A 48 -4.63 6.54 4.43
C GLY A 48 -4.73 6.78 2.92
N PRO A 49 -4.49 8.01 2.42
CA PRO A 49 -4.76 8.37 1.03
C PRO A 49 -4.11 7.40 0.03
N ALA A 50 -4.86 6.87 -0.92
CA ALA A 50 -4.56 5.78 -1.84
C ALA A 50 -4.32 4.42 -1.15
N LYS A 51 -3.59 4.38 -0.06
CA LYS A 51 -3.19 3.16 0.65
C LYS A 51 -4.38 2.40 1.23
N GLY A 52 -5.36 3.10 1.82
CA GLY A 52 -6.58 2.47 2.31
C GLY A 52 -7.38 1.78 1.20
N ILE A 53 -7.27 2.26 -0.05
CA ILE A 53 -7.86 1.59 -1.21
C ILE A 53 -7.10 0.28 -1.48
N VAL A 54 -5.76 0.30 -1.43
CA VAL A 54 -4.93 -0.91 -1.57
C VAL A 54 -5.27 -1.94 -0.49
N VAL A 55 -5.47 -1.51 0.76
CA VAL A 55 -5.87 -2.42 1.84
C VAL A 55 -7.21 -3.11 1.54
N ARG A 56 -8.18 -2.37 1.01
CA ARG A 56 -9.46 -2.94 0.56
C ARG A 56 -9.30 -3.87 -0.65
N GLU A 57 -8.33 -3.61 -1.52
CA GLU A 57 -7.99 -4.49 -2.65
C GLU A 57 -7.32 -5.79 -2.16
N ILE A 58 -6.42 -5.68 -1.16
CA ILE A 58 -5.83 -6.84 -0.47
C ILE A 58 -6.94 -7.67 0.18
N ASP A 59 -7.91 -7.02 0.85
CA ASP A 59 -9.08 -7.70 1.41
C ASP A 59 -9.86 -8.48 0.34
N ALA A 60 -10.23 -7.82 -0.74
CA ALA A 60 -11.00 -8.43 -1.84
C ALA A 60 -10.30 -9.64 -2.46
N LEU A 61 -8.97 -9.66 -2.44
CA LEU A 61 -8.14 -10.79 -2.89
C LEU A 61 -7.82 -11.81 -1.78
N GLY A 62 -8.43 -11.68 -0.61
CA GLY A 62 -8.27 -12.64 0.48
C GLY A 62 -7.02 -12.46 1.33
N GLY A 63 -6.35 -11.29 1.30
CA GLY A 63 -5.18 -10.99 2.15
C GLY A 63 -5.51 -10.83 3.62
N MET A 64 -4.49 -10.82 4.47
CA MET A 64 -4.61 -10.82 5.94
C MET A 64 -4.48 -9.43 6.57
N MET A 65 -3.74 -8.51 5.96
CA MET A 65 -3.51 -7.16 6.50
C MET A 65 -4.79 -6.42 6.89
N PRO A 66 -5.88 -6.43 6.09
CA PRO A 66 -7.14 -5.77 6.45
C PRO A 66 -7.74 -6.28 7.75
N ILE A 67 -7.78 -7.61 7.91
CA ILE A 67 -8.33 -8.28 9.10
C ILE A 67 -7.48 -7.97 10.33
N ALA A 68 -6.15 -8.03 10.18
CA ALA A 68 -5.23 -7.69 11.26
C ALA A 68 -5.39 -6.23 11.70
N ALA A 69 -5.51 -5.29 10.75
CA ALA A 69 -5.73 -3.88 11.04
C ALA A 69 -7.04 -3.64 11.78
N ASP A 70 -8.13 -4.29 11.36
CA ASP A 70 -9.43 -4.18 12.02
C ASP A 70 -9.40 -4.68 13.47
N LYS A 71 -8.82 -5.87 13.68
CA LYS A 71 -8.81 -6.55 15.00
C LYS A 71 -7.81 -5.95 16.00
N THR A 72 -6.82 -5.21 15.52
CA THR A 72 -5.76 -4.63 16.37
C THR A 72 -5.77 -3.10 16.36
N ALA A 73 -6.89 -2.51 15.98
CA ALA A 73 -7.02 -1.07 15.88
C ALA A 73 -6.92 -0.37 17.25
N LEU A 74 -6.22 0.76 17.27
CA LEU A 74 -6.29 1.77 18.32
C LEU A 74 -7.27 2.89 17.93
N GLN A 75 -7.33 3.23 16.64
CA GLN A 75 -8.21 4.27 16.12
C GLN A 75 -8.55 4.04 14.65
N PHE A 76 -9.80 4.34 14.27
CA PHE A 76 -10.27 4.40 12.88
C PHE A 76 -10.53 5.85 12.47
N LYS A 77 -10.04 6.24 11.29
CA LYS A 77 -10.28 7.58 10.75
C LYS A 77 -10.55 7.53 9.24
N MET A 78 -11.75 7.97 8.83
CA MET A 78 -12.06 8.17 7.41
C MET A 78 -11.48 9.51 6.94
N LEU A 79 -10.65 9.47 5.92
CA LEU A 79 -9.97 10.63 5.36
C LEU A 79 -10.61 11.11 4.07
N ASN A 80 -10.46 12.42 3.79
CA ASN A 80 -10.95 13.07 2.58
C ASN A 80 -12.49 13.06 2.41
N THR A 81 -13.25 12.95 3.47
CA THR A 81 -14.73 12.90 3.44
C THR A 81 -15.37 14.14 2.84
N THR A 82 -14.70 15.29 2.88
CA THR A 82 -15.16 16.54 2.23
C THR A 82 -14.95 16.56 0.71
N LYS A 83 -14.23 15.58 0.17
CA LYS A 83 -13.99 15.40 -1.26
C LYS A 83 -14.87 14.27 -1.79
N GLY A 84 -14.88 14.07 -3.12
CA GLY A 84 -15.67 12.99 -3.72
C GLY A 84 -15.15 11.58 -3.41
N PRO A 85 -15.97 10.53 -3.63
CA PRO A 85 -15.67 9.15 -3.23
C PRO A 85 -14.43 8.54 -3.89
N GLY A 86 -13.96 9.10 -4.99
CA GLY A 86 -12.73 8.66 -5.66
C GLY A 86 -11.43 8.86 -4.86
N VAL A 87 -11.48 9.54 -3.70
CA VAL A 87 -10.33 9.79 -2.82
C VAL A 87 -10.61 9.50 -1.35
N TRP A 88 -11.80 9.02 -1.01
CA TRP A 88 -12.09 8.54 0.35
C TRP A 88 -11.15 7.40 0.71
N SER A 89 -10.69 7.40 1.94
CA SER A 89 -9.73 6.37 2.37
C SER A 89 -9.74 6.18 3.88
N LEU A 90 -9.92 4.95 4.31
CA LEU A 90 -9.80 4.58 5.70
C LEU A 90 -8.32 4.54 6.12
N ARG A 91 -8.05 5.03 7.32
CA ARG A 91 -6.78 4.89 8.03
C ARG A 91 -7.04 4.29 9.41
N VAL A 92 -6.29 3.27 9.75
CA VAL A 92 -6.31 2.62 11.06
C VAL A 92 -4.96 2.85 11.73
N GLN A 93 -4.96 3.44 12.93
CA GLN A 93 -3.81 3.36 13.84
C GLN A 93 -3.90 2.00 14.52
N SER A 94 -2.90 1.16 14.32
CA SER A 94 -2.87 -0.21 14.84
C SER A 94 -2.01 -0.30 16.10
N ASP A 95 -2.36 -1.23 16.98
CA ASP A 95 -1.50 -1.66 18.07
C ASP A 95 -0.41 -2.56 17.51
N LYS A 96 0.84 -2.08 17.49
CA LYS A 96 1.94 -2.80 16.83
C LYS A 96 2.29 -4.13 17.51
N ILE A 97 2.03 -4.27 18.81
CA ILE A 97 2.28 -5.50 19.55
C ILE A 97 1.19 -6.52 19.23
N ALA A 98 -0.08 -6.10 19.36
CA ALA A 98 -1.22 -6.94 19.03
C ALA A 98 -1.20 -7.36 17.54
N TYR A 99 -0.87 -6.45 16.63
CA TYR A 99 -0.75 -6.72 15.18
C TYR A 99 0.30 -7.80 14.90
N LYS A 100 1.48 -7.68 15.50
CA LYS A 100 2.56 -8.65 15.39
C LYS A 100 2.13 -10.03 15.89
N HIS A 101 1.49 -10.10 17.07
CA HIS A 101 0.97 -11.35 17.63
C HIS A 101 -0.09 -11.98 16.72
N PHE A 102 -1.04 -11.17 16.22
CA PHE A 102 -2.07 -11.62 15.31
C PHE A 102 -1.48 -12.21 14.01
N MET A 103 -0.50 -11.55 13.41
CA MET A 103 0.14 -12.02 12.18
C MET A 103 0.94 -13.31 12.40
N LYS A 104 1.66 -13.42 13.53
CA LYS A 104 2.39 -14.64 13.91
C LYS A 104 1.42 -15.82 14.06
N GLU A 105 0.34 -15.63 14.82
CA GLU A 105 -0.70 -16.64 15.02
C GLU A 105 -1.37 -17.06 13.71
N ALA A 106 -1.63 -16.11 12.81
CA ALA A 106 -2.20 -16.39 11.49
C ALA A 106 -1.29 -17.28 10.64
N LEU A 107 0.03 -17.07 10.70
CA LEU A 107 1.00 -17.94 10.01
C LEU A 107 1.11 -19.32 10.66
N GLU A 108 1.12 -19.39 11.99
CA GLU A 108 1.23 -20.65 12.73
C GLU A 108 0.01 -21.57 12.52
N LYS A 109 -1.17 -20.98 12.29
CA LYS A 109 -2.42 -21.71 12.03
C LYS A 109 -2.66 -22.06 10.56
N GLN A 110 -1.83 -21.53 9.64
CA GLN A 110 -2.05 -21.71 8.22
C GLN A 110 -1.60 -23.11 7.75
N ASP A 111 -2.51 -23.84 7.15
CA ASP A 111 -2.18 -25.13 6.52
C ASP A 111 -1.20 -24.96 5.36
N HIS A 112 -0.38 -25.97 5.12
CA HIS A 112 0.64 -26.01 4.07
C HIS A 112 1.77 -24.97 4.23
N LEU A 113 1.95 -24.39 5.42
CA LEU A 113 2.96 -23.38 5.70
C LEU A 113 3.88 -23.81 6.84
N ASP A 114 5.20 -23.87 6.57
CA ASP A 114 6.24 -24.07 7.57
C ASP A 114 6.98 -22.76 7.84
N ILE A 115 7.22 -22.43 9.13
CA ILE A 115 7.98 -21.25 9.55
C ILE A 115 9.38 -21.70 9.99
N ILE A 116 10.39 -21.27 9.24
CA ILE A 116 11.80 -21.59 9.48
C ILE A 116 12.51 -20.35 10.05
N GLU A 117 12.96 -20.45 11.31
CA GLU A 117 13.76 -19.40 11.93
C GLU A 117 15.24 -19.61 11.59
N ALA A 118 15.72 -18.86 10.60
CA ALA A 118 17.10 -18.95 10.13
C ALA A 118 17.46 -17.69 9.30
N ALA A 119 18.77 -17.47 9.14
CA ALA A 119 19.29 -16.47 8.21
C ALA A 119 19.48 -17.09 6.82
N CYS A 120 18.82 -16.53 5.82
CA CYS A 120 19.00 -16.92 4.42
C CYS A 120 20.25 -16.25 3.84
N LYS A 121 21.30 -17.06 3.59
CA LYS A 121 22.60 -16.63 3.07
C LYS A 121 22.52 -16.24 1.58
N SER A 122 21.83 -17.06 0.77
CA SER A 122 21.74 -16.87 -0.68
C SER A 122 20.52 -17.54 -1.31
N VAL A 123 20.12 -17.02 -2.47
CA VAL A 123 19.24 -17.75 -3.40
C VAL A 123 20.13 -18.66 -4.25
N VAL A 124 19.82 -19.95 -4.29
CA VAL A 124 20.56 -20.93 -5.09
C VAL A 124 20.02 -20.92 -6.51
N ILE A 125 20.90 -20.61 -7.47
CA ILE A 125 20.55 -20.46 -8.88
C ILE A 125 21.33 -21.52 -9.69
N LYS A 126 20.62 -22.27 -10.52
CA LYS A 126 21.19 -23.23 -11.45
C LYS A 126 20.55 -23.04 -12.82
N ASP A 127 21.39 -22.97 -13.85
CA ASP A 127 20.97 -22.78 -15.24
C ASP A 127 19.99 -21.59 -15.43
N GLY A 128 20.25 -20.48 -14.75
CA GLY A 128 19.42 -19.27 -14.80
C GLY A 128 18.10 -19.33 -14.03
N LYS A 129 17.87 -20.39 -13.23
CA LYS A 129 16.64 -20.62 -12.46
C LYS A 129 16.93 -20.68 -10.97
N ALA A 130 16.10 -20.05 -10.16
CA ALA A 130 16.11 -20.26 -8.72
C ALA A 130 15.57 -21.67 -8.41
N ILE A 131 16.33 -22.43 -7.61
CA ILE A 131 16.01 -23.82 -7.25
C ILE A 131 15.88 -24.01 -5.73
N GLY A 132 16.04 -22.96 -4.94
CA GLY A 132 15.95 -22.99 -3.49
C GLY A 132 16.79 -21.91 -2.85
N VAL A 133 17.05 -22.08 -1.57
CA VAL A 133 17.83 -21.15 -0.74
C VAL A 133 18.90 -21.89 0.05
N GLU A 134 20.01 -21.23 0.32
CA GLU A 134 21.05 -21.68 1.25
C GLU A 134 20.97 -20.85 2.53
N LEU A 135 20.94 -21.51 3.67
CA LEU A 135 20.99 -20.87 4.98
C LEU A 135 22.44 -20.60 5.40
N GLU A 136 22.64 -19.84 6.46
CA GLU A 136 23.99 -19.53 6.96
C GLU A 136 24.72 -20.75 7.54
N ASP A 137 23.99 -21.75 8.02
CA ASP A 137 24.53 -23.04 8.47
C ASP A 137 24.84 -24.00 7.30
N GLU A 138 24.82 -23.49 6.06
CA GLU A 138 25.05 -24.25 4.82
C GLU A 138 23.93 -25.25 4.46
N THR A 139 22.81 -25.24 5.19
CA THR A 139 21.65 -26.06 4.85
C THR A 139 21.03 -25.56 3.55
N PHE A 140 20.93 -26.44 2.53
CA PHE A 140 20.19 -26.17 1.31
C PHE A 140 18.73 -26.61 1.44
N ILE A 141 17.80 -25.69 1.14
CA ILE A 141 16.37 -25.96 1.09
C ILE A 141 15.89 -25.82 -0.34
N GLU A 142 15.50 -26.94 -0.93
CA GLU A 142 15.05 -27.01 -2.32
C GLU A 142 13.61 -26.52 -2.48
N SER A 143 13.35 -25.73 -3.55
CA SER A 143 12.00 -25.30 -3.93
C SER A 143 11.85 -25.07 -5.43
N LYS A 144 10.60 -25.11 -5.91
CA LYS A 144 10.27 -24.81 -7.30
C LYS A 144 10.31 -23.32 -7.61
N THR A 145 9.98 -22.46 -6.63
CA THR A 145 9.99 -21.00 -6.74
C THR A 145 10.49 -20.37 -5.44
N VAL A 146 11.10 -19.20 -5.55
CA VAL A 146 11.60 -18.41 -4.41
C VAL A 146 11.01 -17.00 -4.50
N ILE A 147 10.53 -16.47 -3.38
CA ILE A 147 10.02 -15.09 -3.25
C ILE A 147 10.89 -14.32 -2.27
N LEU A 148 11.57 -13.29 -2.74
CA LEU A 148 12.42 -12.42 -1.94
C LEU A 148 11.61 -11.24 -1.39
N THR A 149 11.50 -11.15 -0.07
CA THR A 149 10.78 -10.09 0.64
C THR A 149 11.57 -9.55 1.84
N ALA A 150 12.89 -9.52 1.72
CA ALA A 150 13.82 -9.23 2.83
C ALA A 150 13.77 -7.77 3.34
N GLY A 151 12.98 -6.87 2.74
CA GLY A 151 12.82 -5.49 3.20
C GLY A 151 14.15 -4.73 3.24
N THR A 152 14.50 -4.19 4.41
CA THR A 152 15.77 -3.51 4.67
C THR A 152 16.83 -4.42 5.30
N TYR A 153 16.60 -5.75 5.36
CA TYR A 153 17.45 -6.68 6.09
C TYR A 153 18.53 -7.37 5.25
N MET A 154 18.70 -6.97 3.98
CA MET A 154 19.87 -7.34 3.19
C MET A 154 21.10 -6.52 3.64
N THR A 155 21.71 -5.73 2.76
CA THR A 155 22.76 -4.80 3.15
C THR A 155 22.14 -3.48 3.59
N SER A 156 22.27 -3.13 4.88
CA SER A 156 21.77 -1.84 5.38
C SER A 156 22.67 -1.24 6.46
N ASN A 157 22.57 0.10 6.58
CA ASN A 157 23.26 0.89 7.58
C ASN A 157 22.27 1.82 8.28
N VAL A 158 22.27 1.81 9.58
CA VAL A 158 21.61 2.84 10.41
C VAL A 158 22.55 4.06 10.49
N LEU A 159 21.99 5.23 10.19
CA LEU A 159 22.71 6.50 10.06
C LEU A 159 22.17 7.49 11.10
N ARG A 160 23.08 8.09 11.88
CA ARG A 160 22.75 9.10 12.88
C ARG A 160 23.95 10.04 13.05
N GLY A 161 23.75 11.34 12.83
CA GLY A 161 24.83 12.32 12.81
C GLY A 161 25.93 11.90 11.82
N HIS A 162 27.14 11.78 12.32
CA HIS A 162 28.31 11.39 11.53
C HIS A 162 28.63 9.88 11.63
N THR A 163 27.72 9.07 12.18
CA THR A 163 27.94 7.63 12.36
C THR A 163 27.11 6.78 11.42
N ALA A 164 27.71 5.68 10.93
CA ALA A 164 27.06 4.65 10.15
C ALA A 164 27.31 3.29 10.82
N THR A 165 26.24 2.62 11.25
CA THR A 165 26.33 1.30 11.89
C THR A 165 25.67 0.27 10.97
N VAL A 166 26.38 -0.83 10.67
CA VAL A 166 25.81 -1.96 9.92
C VAL A 166 24.73 -2.61 10.76
N SER A 167 23.48 -2.31 10.46
CA SER A 167 22.30 -2.81 11.19
C SER A 167 21.04 -2.61 10.37
N GLY A 168 20.02 -3.44 10.64
CA GLY A 168 18.64 -3.20 10.24
C GLY A 168 17.89 -2.31 11.22
N PRO A 169 16.58 -2.08 11.02
CA PRO A 169 15.73 -1.34 11.96
C PRO A 169 15.79 -1.94 13.37
N GLU A 170 15.71 -1.09 14.39
CA GLU A 170 15.71 -1.50 15.80
C GLU A 170 16.92 -2.38 16.18
N GLU A 171 18.10 -2.08 15.62
CA GLU A 171 19.38 -2.77 15.85
C GLU A 171 19.38 -4.25 15.45
N GLN A 172 18.44 -4.65 14.60
CA GLN A 172 18.35 -6.03 14.13
C GLN A 172 19.50 -6.38 13.17
N ARG A 173 19.84 -7.66 13.15
CA ARG A 173 20.85 -8.21 12.27
C ARG A 173 20.44 -8.12 10.80
N THR A 174 21.42 -7.93 9.91
CA THR A 174 21.27 -7.96 8.45
C THR A 174 22.07 -9.08 7.80
N VAL A 175 21.71 -9.46 6.58
CA VAL A 175 22.34 -10.56 5.84
C VAL A 175 22.95 -10.03 4.54
N ASN A 176 24.16 -9.50 4.63
CA ASN A 176 24.86 -8.87 3.50
C ASN A 176 25.18 -9.84 2.36
N THR A 177 25.35 -11.13 2.67
CA THR A 177 25.64 -12.19 1.70
C THR A 177 24.49 -12.38 0.70
N LEU A 178 23.25 -12.16 1.12
CA LEU A 178 22.07 -12.24 0.24
C LEU A 178 22.12 -11.17 -0.84
N SER A 179 22.44 -9.91 -0.52
CA SER A 179 22.64 -8.85 -1.53
C SER A 179 23.75 -9.22 -2.54
N LYS A 180 24.83 -9.82 -2.03
CA LYS A 180 25.95 -10.24 -2.89
C LYS A 180 25.50 -11.33 -3.86
N SER A 181 24.79 -12.35 -3.39
CA SER A 181 24.32 -13.47 -4.24
C SER A 181 23.42 -12.98 -5.38
N LEU A 182 22.58 -11.98 -5.13
CA LEU A 182 21.72 -11.39 -6.16
C LEU A 182 22.53 -10.63 -7.23
N ARG A 183 23.54 -9.85 -6.81
CA ARG A 183 24.44 -9.16 -7.76
C ARG A 183 25.27 -10.13 -8.58
N ASP A 184 25.77 -11.19 -7.97
CA ASP A 184 26.52 -12.25 -8.64
C ASP A 184 25.65 -12.97 -9.71
N ALA A 185 24.34 -13.00 -9.50
CA ALA A 185 23.35 -13.51 -10.46
C ALA A 185 22.95 -12.50 -11.55
N GLY A 186 23.55 -11.32 -11.59
CA GLY A 186 23.27 -10.28 -12.59
C GLY A 186 22.10 -9.36 -12.24
N ILE A 187 21.52 -9.46 -11.03
CA ILE A 187 20.46 -8.57 -10.59
C ILE A 187 21.04 -7.23 -10.17
N ARG A 188 20.59 -6.15 -10.82
CA ARG A 188 21.02 -4.79 -10.48
C ARG A 188 20.37 -4.32 -9.19
N THR A 189 21.19 -3.77 -8.31
CA THR A 189 20.74 -3.16 -7.05
C THR A 189 21.19 -1.70 -6.97
N PHE A 190 20.48 -0.91 -6.17
CA PHE A 190 20.82 0.48 -5.89
C PHE A 190 20.51 0.82 -4.44
N ARG A 191 20.98 1.98 -3.95
CA ARG A 191 20.82 2.38 -2.55
C ARG A 191 19.62 3.31 -2.41
N LEU A 192 18.75 3.01 -1.46
CA LEU A 192 17.67 3.87 -1.01
C LEU A 192 17.80 4.19 0.48
N LYS A 193 17.15 5.24 0.91
CA LYS A 193 17.13 5.69 2.30
C LYS A 193 15.70 5.88 2.78
N THR A 194 15.43 5.49 4.01
CA THR A 194 14.23 5.87 4.76
C THR A 194 14.63 6.31 6.16
N GLY A 195 13.67 6.63 7.03
CA GLY A 195 13.96 7.04 8.40
C GLY A 195 12.75 6.90 9.30
N THR A 196 12.98 6.97 10.59
CA THR A 196 11.95 6.94 11.63
C THR A 196 12.20 8.06 12.64
N PRO A 197 11.15 8.68 13.21
CA PRO A 197 11.30 9.68 14.27
C PRO A 197 11.57 9.06 15.63
N ALA A 198 11.85 9.93 16.60
CA ALA A 198 11.97 9.55 18.00
C ALA A 198 10.63 9.04 18.57
N ARG A 199 10.73 8.23 19.63
CA ARG A 199 9.63 7.82 20.51
C ARG A 199 9.83 8.46 21.87
N VAL A 200 8.76 8.99 22.41
CA VAL A 200 8.76 9.64 23.71
C VAL A 200 7.79 8.95 24.66
N LYS A 201 8.09 9.01 25.94
CA LYS A 201 7.29 8.38 26.98
C LYS A 201 5.99 9.15 27.19
N MET A 202 4.84 8.47 27.10
CA MET A 202 3.52 9.08 27.07
C MET A 202 3.18 9.86 28.35
N ASP A 203 3.52 9.31 29.52
CA ASP A 203 3.25 9.93 30.83
C ASP A 203 4.06 11.21 31.09
N THR A 204 5.03 11.52 30.23
CA THR A 204 5.88 12.72 30.32
C THR A 204 5.46 13.84 29.37
N ILE A 205 4.36 13.67 28.63
CA ILE A 205 3.83 14.63 27.66
C ILE A 205 2.77 15.52 28.28
N ASP A 206 2.87 16.82 28.08
CA ASP A 206 1.79 17.78 28.41
C ASP A 206 0.80 17.90 27.24
N PHE A 207 -0.19 17.00 27.19
CA PHE A 207 -1.21 16.99 26.15
C PHE A 207 -2.13 18.22 26.16
N SER A 208 -2.11 19.07 27.19
CA SER A 208 -2.88 20.32 27.20
C SER A 208 -2.43 21.32 26.13
N LYS A 209 -1.20 21.17 25.62
CA LYS A 209 -0.60 21.96 24.53
C LYS A 209 -0.80 21.36 23.14
N ALA A 210 -1.50 20.25 23.03
CA ALA A 210 -1.73 19.53 21.79
C ALA A 210 -3.22 19.51 21.43
N GLU A 211 -3.54 19.56 20.13
CA GLU A 211 -4.91 19.51 19.63
C GLU A 211 -5.38 18.04 19.51
N PRO A 212 -6.44 17.63 20.23
CA PRO A 212 -6.96 16.27 20.12
C PRO A 212 -7.46 15.94 18.71
N GLN A 213 -7.09 14.77 18.22
CA GLN A 213 -7.49 14.22 16.91
C GLN A 213 -8.21 12.89 17.10
N PRO A 214 -9.50 12.90 17.49
CA PRO A 214 -10.28 11.66 17.66
C PRO A 214 -10.49 10.95 16.34
N GLY A 215 -10.85 9.69 16.41
CA GLY A 215 -11.30 8.88 15.30
C GLY A 215 -12.61 9.39 14.68
N THR A 216 -13.09 8.72 13.66
CA THR A 216 -14.40 9.00 13.05
C THR A 216 -15.48 8.25 13.82
N ASN A 217 -16.50 8.96 14.29
CA ASN A 217 -17.64 8.36 14.99
C ASN A 217 -18.60 7.70 13.98
N GLN A 218 -18.17 6.59 13.41
CA GLN A 218 -18.92 5.72 12.51
C GLN A 218 -18.39 4.31 12.65
N PHE A 219 -19.21 3.31 12.33
CA PHE A 219 -18.72 1.95 12.20
C PHE A 219 -17.85 1.83 10.95
N LEU A 220 -16.57 1.54 11.14
CA LEU A 220 -15.57 1.45 10.06
C LEU A 220 -14.76 0.16 10.21
N ARG A 221 -14.50 -0.52 9.11
CA ARG A 221 -13.60 -1.66 9.02
C ARG A 221 -13.02 -1.77 7.61
N PHE A 222 -11.88 -2.41 7.45
CA PHE A 222 -11.32 -2.73 6.14
C PHE A 222 -11.92 -3.99 5.54
N SER A 223 -12.09 -5.03 6.35
CA SER A 223 -12.56 -6.34 5.86
C SER A 223 -14.03 -6.59 6.19
N GLU A 224 -14.78 -7.04 5.20
CA GLU A 224 -16.16 -7.49 5.42
C GLU A 224 -16.23 -8.83 6.17
N THR A 225 -15.10 -9.56 6.27
CA THR A 225 -15.02 -10.81 7.05
C THR A 225 -14.71 -10.57 8.52
N THR A 226 -14.32 -9.36 8.93
CA THR A 226 -14.18 -9.01 10.34
C THR A 226 -15.55 -8.92 10.98
N ASN A 227 -15.80 -9.69 12.06
CA ASN A 227 -17.07 -9.59 12.78
C ASN A 227 -17.25 -8.19 13.38
N PRO A 228 -18.47 -7.62 13.31
CA PRO A 228 -18.73 -6.29 13.86
C PRO A 228 -18.34 -6.14 15.35
N GLU A 229 -18.49 -7.20 16.13
CA GLU A 229 -18.13 -7.26 17.55
C GLU A 229 -16.62 -7.21 17.82
N ASP A 230 -15.80 -7.58 16.83
CA ASP A 230 -14.33 -7.52 16.91
C ASP A 230 -13.78 -6.11 16.57
N VAL A 231 -14.63 -5.22 16.06
CA VAL A 231 -14.25 -3.86 15.68
C VAL A 231 -14.29 -2.95 16.91
N LEU A 232 -13.19 -2.24 17.18
CA LEU A 232 -13.10 -1.34 18.34
C LEU A 232 -14.13 -0.21 18.23
N PRO A 233 -15.08 -0.09 19.18
CA PRO A 233 -16.09 0.97 19.15
C PRO A 233 -15.46 2.35 19.39
N PHE A 234 -16.09 3.40 18.87
CA PHE A 234 -15.56 4.77 18.90
C PHE A 234 -15.15 5.23 20.31
N GLU A 235 -15.93 4.92 21.32
CA GLU A 235 -15.74 5.34 22.72
C GLU A 235 -14.50 4.70 23.37
N LYS A 236 -13.98 3.63 22.77
CA LYS A 236 -12.77 2.90 23.25
C LYS A 236 -11.53 3.21 22.43
N GLN A 237 -11.66 4.05 21.39
CA GLN A 237 -10.53 4.39 20.54
C GLN A 237 -9.57 5.37 21.23
N GLU A 238 -8.28 5.18 20.97
CA GLU A 238 -7.24 6.09 21.42
C GLU A 238 -7.31 7.43 20.64
N ILE A 239 -6.84 8.49 21.28
CA ILE A 239 -6.81 9.83 20.68
C ILE A 239 -5.38 10.14 20.23
N CYS A 240 -5.20 10.42 18.94
CA CYS A 240 -3.97 11.04 18.45
C CYS A 240 -4.02 12.53 18.72
N HIS A 241 -2.85 13.20 18.74
CA HIS A 241 -2.79 14.63 18.98
C HIS A 241 -1.97 15.34 17.90
N LEU A 242 -2.36 16.57 17.58
CA LEU A 242 -1.67 17.41 16.60
C LEU A 242 -0.90 18.50 17.33
N ILE A 243 0.38 18.64 16.97
CA ILE A 243 1.23 19.75 17.37
C ILE A 243 1.93 20.35 16.14
N TYR A 244 2.64 21.43 16.32
CA TYR A 244 3.39 22.09 15.24
C TYR A 244 4.82 22.38 15.67
N THR A 245 5.76 22.36 14.72
CA THR A 245 7.11 22.86 14.93
C THR A 245 7.06 24.36 15.30
N GLN A 246 8.06 24.81 16.06
CA GLN A 246 8.20 26.17 16.55
C GLN A 246 9.38 26.88 15.86
N PRO A 247 9.44 28.23 15.86
CA PRO A 247 10.62 28.95 15.35
C PRO A 247 11.93 28.47 15.98
N LYS A 248 11.92 28.16 17.29
CA LYS A 248 13.08 27.60 17.99
C LYS A 248 13.49 26.24 17.45
N THR A 249 12.52 25.38 17.10
CA THR A 249 12.80 24.08 16.46
C THR A 249 13.50 24.28 15.11
N HIS A 250 13.05 25.24 14.31
CA HIS A 250 13.66 25.55 13.02
C HIS A 250 15.07 26.12 13.18
N GLU A 251 15.30 27.00 14.15
CA GLU A 251 16.63 27.55 14.47
C GLU A 251 17.63 26.43 14.81
N ILE A 252 17.25 25.52 15.71
CA ILE A 252 18.09 24.38 16.09
C ILE A 252 18.47 23.54 14.86
N ILE A 253 17.48 23.17 14.04
CA ILE A 253 17.72 22.35 12.85
C ILE A 253 18.62 23.08 11.84
N HIS A 254 18.40 24.36 11.59
CA HIS A 254 19.23 25.12 10.66
C HIS A 254 20.68 25.26 11.15
N THR A 255 20.87 25.47 12.46
CA THR A 255 22.21 25.59 13.07
C THR A 255 23.01 24.27 12.89
N HIS A 256 22.32 23.14 13.04
CA HIS A 256 22.94 21.82 13.01
C HIS A 256 22.72 21.06 11.69
N LEU A 257 22.35 21.74 10.61
CA LEU A 257 21.99 21.07 9.35
C LEU A 257 23.12 20.18 8.83
N HIS A 258 24.38 20.62 8.97
CA HIS A 258 25.55 19.86 8.52
C HIS A 258 25.92 18.68 9.45
N ASP A 259 25.35 18.62 10.64
CA ASP A 259 25.51 17.50 11.56
C ASP A 259 24.54 16.35 11.24
N SER A 260 23.52 16.59 10.42
CA SER A 260 22.63 15.52 9.94
C SER A 260 23.36 14.60 8.97
N ALA A 261 23.16 13.28 9.11
CA ALA A 261 23.71 12.30 8.18
C ALA A 261 23.32 12.58 6.72
N MET A 262 22.16 13.21 6.49
CA MET A 262 21.69 13.61 5.14
C MET A 262 22.56 14.70 4.50
N TYR A 263 23.03 15.67 5.29
CA TYR A 263 23.72 16.87 4.79
C TYR A 263 25.24 16.84 5.03
N SER A 264 25.72 15.86 5.80
CA SER A 264 27.16 15.63 6.01
C SER A 264 27.86 14.90 4.85
N GLY A 265 27.11 14.42 3.84
CA GLY A 265 27.64 13.61 2.75
C GLY A 265 27.80 12.11 3.08
N LEU A 266 27.36 11.68 4.26
CA LEU A 266 27.44 10.26 4.69
C LEU A 266 26.45 9.38 3.91
N VAL A 267 25.25 9.90 3.58
CA VAL A 267 24.20 9.19 2.86
C VAL A 267 24.52 9.15 1.36
N LYS A 268 24.54 7.94 0.79
CA LYS A 268 24.67 7.70 -0.66
C LYS A 268 23.32 7.44 -1.33
N GLY A 269 22.35 6.92 -0.58
CA GLY A 269 21.02 6.57 -1.06
C GLY A 269 20.09 7.77 -1.18
N VAL A 270 19.12 7.67 -2.08
CA VAL A 270 18.08 8.69 -2.26
C VAL A 270 16.95 8.47 -1.25
N GLY A 271 16.54 9.54 -0.57
CA GLY A 271 15.43 9.53 0.40
C GLY A 271 14.06 9.71 -0.25
N PRO A 272 12.97 9.35 0.46
CA PRO A 272 11.62 9.43 -0.06
C PRO A 272 11.13 10.87 -0.16
N ARG A 273 10.62 11.26 -1.33
CA ARG A 273 10.04 12.59 -1.59
C ARG A 273 8.81 12.89 -0.73
N TYR A 274 8.01 11.86 -0.41
CA TYR A 274 6.72 12.01 0.26
C TYR A 274 6.74 11.59 1.75
N CYS A 275 7.91 11.25 2.28
CA CYS A 275 8.18 11.11 3.71
C CYS A 275 9.56 11.70 4.01
N PRO A 276 9.77 13.00 3.71
CA PRO A 276 11.06 13.63 3.94
C PRO A 276 11.35 13.71 5.44
N SER A 277 12.62 13.75 5.81
CA SER A 277 13.03 14.10 7.16
C SER A 277 12.60 15.54 7.49
N ILE A 278 12.61 15.91 8.77
CA ILE A 278 12.23 17.27 9.14
C ILE A 278 13.23 18.29 8.57
N GLU A 279 14.50 17.95 8.47
CA GLU A 279 15.52 18.78 7.82
C GLU A 279 15.18 19.04 6.35
N ASP A 280 14.79 17.98 5.61
CA ASP A 280 14.37 18.11 4.22
C ASP A 280 13.13 18.99 4.05
N LYS A 281 12.18 18.92 5.01
CA LYS A 281 10.98 19.76 4.98
C LYS A 281 11.35 21.23 5.13
N LEU A 282 12.24 21.57 6.06
CA LEU A 282 12.66 22.94 6.30
C LEU A 282 13.45 23.53 5.13
N VAL A 283 14.26 22.72 4.46
CA VAL A 283 15.01 23.16 3.28
C VAL A 283 14.11 23.30 2.05
N ARG A 284 13.23 22.32 1.79
CA ARG A 284 12.38 22.33 0.58
C ARG A 284 11.16 23.23 0.67
N PHE A 285 10.67 23.48 1.87
CA PHE A 285 9.47 24.28 2.17
C PHE A 285 9.80 25.39 3.16
N ALA A 286 10.88 26.14 2.89
CA ALA A 286 11.37 27.21 3.74
C ALA A 286 10.38 28.39 3.92
N ASP A 287 9.39 28.50 3.03
CA ASP A 287 8.28 29.45 3.09
C ASP A 287 7.22 29.10 4.15
N LYS A 288 7.25 27.89 4.71
CA LYS A 288 6.30 27.44 5.72
C LYS A 288 6.75 27.85 7.12
N GLU A 289 5.92 28.63 7.81
CA GLU A 289 6.17 29.08 9.18
C GLU A 289 6.22 27.92 10.19
N ARG A 290 5.48 26.84 9.92
CA ARG A 290 5.41 25.65 10.80
C ARG A 290 5.04 24.39 10.02
N HIS A 291 5.40 23.24 10.56
CA HIS A 291 5.06 21.92 10.03
C HIS A 291 4.20 21.15 11.04
N GLN A 292 3.21 20.44 10.52
CA GLN A 292 2.34 19.55 11.32
C GLN A 292 3.09 18.32 11.77
N LEU A 293 2.90 17.94 13.03
CA LEU A 293 3.39 16.73 13.66
C LEU A 293 2.22 16.07 14.40
N PHE A 294 2.15 14.75 14.34
CA PHE A 294 1.16 14.00 15.09
C PHE A 294 1.83 13.17 16.18
N LEU A 295 1.27 13.21 17.36
CA LEU A 295 1.62 12.35 18.49
C LEU A 295 0.67 11.16 18.44
N GLU A 296 1.20 9.99 18.17
CA GLU A 296 0.41 8.79 17.88
C GLU A 296 0.81 7.63 18.79
N PRO A 297 -0.14 7.00 19.52
CA PRO A 297 0.14 5.84 20.33
C PRO A 297 0.56 4.65 19.46
N GLU A 298 1.53 3.86 19.90
CA GLU A 298 2.04 2.70 19.19
C GLU A 298 1.42 1.37 19.65
N SER A 299 0.97 1.27 20.89
CA SER A 299 0.36 0.07 21.49
C SER A 299 -0.28 0.40 22.82
N LYS A 300 -1.23 -0.42 23.28
CA LYS A 300 -1.76 -0.38 24.65
C LYS A 300 -0.79 -0.98 25.68
N GLU A 301 0.16 -1.78 25.23
CA GLU A 301 1.18 -2.40 26.08
C GLU A 301 2.45 -1.55 26.23
N LEU A 302 2.58 -0.48 25.41
CA LEU A 302 3.76 0.39 25.42
C LEU A 302 3.38 1.79 25.87
N ASP A 303 4.20 2.35 26.75
CA ASP A 303 4.10 3.75 27.18
C ASP A 303 4.88 4.67 26.23
N THR A 304 4.70 4.48 24.91
CA THR A 304 5.43 5.23 23.89
C THR A 304 4.51 5.89 22.89
N ILE A 305 4.86 7.13 22.54
CA ILE A 305 4.24 7.95 21.51
C ILE A 305 5.21 8.15 20.35
N TYR A 306 4.74 7.89 19.15
CA TYR A 306 5.43 8.12 17.89
C TYR A 306 5.23 9.58 17.43
N ILE A 307 6.32 10.30 17.12
CA ILE A 307 6.23 11.69 16.66
C ILE A 307 6.17 11.71 15.13
N GLN A 308 4.98 11.46 14.57
CA GLN A 308 4.78 11.38 13.12
C GLN A 308 5.12 12.70 12.44
N GLY A 309 5.97 12.63 11.43
CA GLY A 309 6.40 13.80 10.65
C GLY A 309 7.70 14.44 11.12
N PHE A 310 8.32 13.91 12.20
CA PHE A 310 9.55 14.44 12.80
C PHE A 310 10.75 13.47 12.65
N SER A 311 10.79 12.67 11.58
CA SER A 311 11.95 11.81 11.32
C SER A 311 13.19 12.67 11.05
N THR A 312 14.33 12.25 11.61
CA THR A 312 15.59 12.96 11.49
C THR A 312 16.77 11.99 11.54
N SER A 313 17.93 12.42 11.05
CA SER A 313 19.20 11.74 11.19
C SER A 313 20.25 12.57 11.95
N MET A 314 19.81 13.54 12.73
CA MET A 314 20.65 14.36 13.59
C MET A 314 21.34 13.54 14.69
N PRO A 315 22.46 14.02 15.26
CA PRO A 315 23.05 13.46 16.49
C PRO A 315 22.07 13.45 17.66
N ILE A 316 22.32 12.59 18.66
CA ILE A 316 21.41 12.39 19.80
C ILE A 316 21.19 13.69 20.61
N ASP A 317 22.24 14.42 20.92
CA ASP A 317 22.20 15.69 21.65
C ASP A 317 21.35 16.74 20.93
N VAL A 318 21.50 16.85 19.60
CA VAL A 318 20.67 17.74 18.78
C VAL A 318 19.22 17.28 18.76
N GLN A 319 18.95 15.97 18.71
CA GLN A 319 17.57 15.44 18.77
C GLN A 319 16.88 15.78 20.09
N GLU A 320 17.62 15.76 21.22
CA GLU A 320 17.08 16.17 22.52
C GLU A 320 16.63 17.64 22.49
N GLU A 321 17.48 18.54 21.99
CA GLU A 321 17.10 19.96 21.83
C GLU A 321 15.91 20.15 20.89
N MET A 322 15.90 19.44 19.76
CA MET A 322 14.81 19.49 18.78
C MET A 322 13.48 19.04 19.38
N VAL A 323 13.44 17.90 20.06
CA VAL A 323 12.23 17.33 20.67
C VAL A 323 11.74 18.22 21.80
N HIS A 324 12.62 18.69 22.68
CA HIS A 324 12.27 19.58 23.80
C HIS A 324 11.88 21.00 23.36
N SER A 325 12.07 21.36 22.09
CA SER A 325 11.56 22.61 21.53
C SER A 325 10.09 22.53 21.07
N LEU A 326 9.49 21.34 21.10
CA LEU A 326 8.11 21.10 20.62
C LEU A 326 7.09 21.32 21.75
N PRO A 327 5.88 21.86 21.45
CA PRO A 327 4.84 22.09 22.44
C PRO A 327 4.40 20.80 23.13
N GLY A 328 4.42 20.82 24.48
CA GLY A 328 4.05 19.66 25.32
C GLY A 328 5.14 18.62 25.48
N LEU A 329 6.28 18.77 24.79
CA LEU A 329 7.41 17.86 24.87
C LEU A 329 8.64 18.48 25.55
N GLU A 330 8.51 19.64 26.17
CA GLU A 330 9.63 20.40 26.74
C GLU A 330 10.41 19.63 27.81
N HIS A 331 9.76 18.67 28.47
CA HIS A 331 10.34 17.84 29.53
C HIS A 331 10.11 16.36 29.33
N CYS A 332 9.75 15.94 28.11
CA CYS A 332 9.47 14.55 27.85
C CYS A 332 10.74 13.68 27.92
N VAL A 333 10.55 12.42 28.22
CA VAL A 333 11.61 11.39 28.16
C VAL A 333 11.61 10.77 26.77
N ILE A 334 12.77 10.80 26.11
CA ILE A 334 12.96 10.15 24.82
C ILE A 334 13.36 8.68 25.08
N GLU A 335 12.48 7.74 24.70
CA GLU A 335 12.70 6.30 24.85
C GLU A 335 13.55 5.72 23.70
N LYS A 336 13.34 6.23 22.47
CA LYS A 336 14.11 5.83 21.30
C LYS A 336 14.42 7.04 20.44
N TYR A 337 15.67 7.18 20.05
CA TYR A 337 16.09 8.25 19.14
C TYR A 337 15.77 7.92 17.69
N ALA A 338 15.54 8.97 16.90
CA ALA A 338 15.37 8.90 15.46
C ALA A 338 16.64 8.43 14.76
N TYR A 339 16.48 7.83 13.62
CA TYR A 339 17.59 7.46 12.73
C TYR A 339 17.14 7.42 11.27
N ALA A 340 18.08 7.53 10.35
CA ALA A 340 17.91 7.14 8.97
C ALA A 340 18.47 5.73 8.76
N ILE A 341 17.90 5.00 7.80
CA ILE A 341 18.42 3.72 7.35
C ILE A 341 18.62 3.75 5.85
N GLU A 342 19.82 3.38 5.41
CA GLU A 342 20.18 3.22 4.01
C GLU A 342 20.28 1.73 3.70
N TYR A 343 19.65 1.28 2.62
CA TYR A 343 19.51 -0.15 2.31
C TYR A 343 19.58 -0.44 0.82
N ASP A 344 19.94 -1.70 0.47
CA ASP A 344 19.91 -2.19 -0.90
C ASP A 344 18.49 -2.46 -1.37
N ALA A 345 18.17 -1.96 -2.55
CA ALA A 345 16.95 -2.26 -3.30
C ALA A 345 17.29 -2.80 -4.68
N ILE A 346 16.40 -3.62 -5.24
CA ILE A 346 16.49 -4.15 -6.59
C ILE A 346 15.86 -3.14 -7.56
N ASP A 347 16.50 -2.94 -8.71
CA ASP A 347 15.92 -2.14 -9.79
C ASP A 347 14.64 -2.81 -10.32
N PRO A 348 13.44 -2.21 -10.08
CA PRO A 348 12.17 -2.85 -10.40
C PRO A 348 11.89 -2.98 -11.90
N LEU A 349 12.66 -2.30 -12.77
CA LEU A 349 12.59 -2.52 -14.22
C LEU A 349 12.98 -3.94 -14.63
N GLN A 350 13.67 -4.68 -13.75
CA GLN A 350 14.05 -6.08 -13.95
C GLN A 350 12.94 -7.08 -13.59
N MET A 351 11.75 -6.60 -13.23
CA MET A 351 10.61 -7.46 -12.92
C MET A 351 9.58 -7.46 -14.04
N LYS A 352 8.89 -8.59 -14.16
CA LYS A 352 7.67 -8.72 -14.95
C LYS A 352 6.46 -8.22 -14.14
N PRO A 353 5.32 -7.91 -14.77
CA PRO A 353 4.10 -7.48 -14.07
C PRO A 353 3.55 -8.50 -13.05
N ASN A 354 3.91 -9.77 -13.17
CA ASN A 354 3.56 -10.84 -12.24
C ASN A 354 4.55 -10.99 -11.07
N MET A 355 5.45 -10.02 -10.89
CA MET A 355 6.49 -9.95 -9.87
C MET A 355 7.66 -10.94 -10.05
N GLU A 356 7.70 -11.73 -11.11
CA GLU A 356 8.85 -12.58 -11.43
C GLU A 356 10.00 -11.77 -12.02
N SER A 357 11.23 -12.12 -11.67
CA SER A 357 12.44 -11.54 -12.26
C SER A 357 12.53 -11.83 -13.77
N LYS A 358 12.99 -10.85 -14.54
CA LYS A 358 13.37 -11.03 -15.96
C LYS A 358 14.75 -11.68 -16.10
N ILE A 359 15.56 -11.67 -15.03
CA ILE A 359 16.97 -12.12 -15.04
C ILE A 359 17.08 -13.57 -14.58
N VAL A 360 16.37 -13.92 -13.49
CA VAL A 360 16.41 -15.25 -12.88
C VAL A 360 15.01 -15.84 -12.91
N GLU A 361 14.82 -16.92 -13.64
CA GLU A 361 13.54 -17.65 -13.70
C GLU A 361 13.20 -18.25 -12.32
N ASN A 362 11.91 -18.33 -11.96
CA ASN A 362 11.39 -18.82 -10.68
C ASN A 362 11.75 -17.96 -9.45
N LEU A 363 12.39 -16.80 -9.64
CA LEU A 363 12.63 -15.83 -8.59
C LEU A 363 11.60 -14.72 -8.68
N PHE A 364 10.84 -14.52 -7.61
CA PHE A 364 9.89 -13.41 -7.44
C PHE A 364 10.45 -12.44 -6.40
N THR A 365 10.09 -11.16 -6.50
CA THR A 365 10.50 -10.16 -5.51
C THR A 365 9.31 -9.29 -5.14
N ALA A 366 9.17 -8.94 -3.85
CA ALA A 366 8.05 -8.13 -3.39
C ALA A 366 8.41 -7.25 -2.19
N GLY A 367 7.76 -6.10 -2.11
CA GLY A 367 7.88 -5.18 -1.00
C GLY A 367 9.01 -4.17 -1.16
N GLN A 368 9.62 -3.81 -0.05
CA GLN A 368 10.60 -2.73 0.02
C GLN A 368 11.88 -3.02 -0.80
N VAL A 369 12.21 -4.28 -1.01
CA VAL A 369 13.32 -4.69 -1.89
C VAL A 369 13.15 -4.19 -3.33
N ASN A 370 11.92 -3.92 -3.77
CA ASN A 370 11.60 -3.37 -5.09
C ASN A 370 11.57 -1.83 -5.11
N GLY A 371 12.11 -1.20 -4.08
CA GLY A 371 12.17 0.26 -3.99
C GLY A 371 10.87 0.94 -3.57
N THR A 372 9.88 0.22 -3.02
CA THR A 372 8.68 0.83 -2.45
C THR A 372 8.87 1.20 -0.98
N SER A 373 8.06 2.15 -0.48
CA SER A 373 8.05 2.54 0.93
C SER A 373 6.62 2.56 1.47
N GLY A 374 6.28 1.55 2.26
CA GLY A 374 4.97 1.43 2.92
C GLY A 374 4.54 -0.01 3.09
N TYR A 375 3.82 -0.25 4.18
CA TYR A 375 3.34 -1.59 4.54
C TYR A 375 2.33 -2.13 3.54
N GLU A 376 1.45 -1.26 3.04
CA GLU A 376 0.39 -1.61 2.10
C GLU A 376 0.94 -1.91 0.71
N GLU A 377 1.94 -1.13 0.27
CA GLU A 377 2.66 -1.40 -0.98
C GLU A 377 3.37 -2.76 -0.91
N ALA A 378 3.98 -3.07 0.24
CA ALA A 378 4.65 -4.35 0.46
C ALA A 378 3.65 -5.52 0.48
N ALA A 379 2.54 -5.37 1.21
CA ALA A 379 1.49 -6.39 1.31
C ALA A 379 0.85 -6.70 -0.06
N GLY A 380 0.48 -5.67 -0.82
CA GLY A 380 -0.08 -5.85 -2.18
C GLY A 380 0.86 -6.55 -3.14
N GLN A 381 2.15 -6.19 -3.13
CA GLN A 381 3.17 -6.89 -3.93
C GLN A 381 3.35 -8.35 -3.48
N GLY A 382 3.41 -8.57 -2.16
CA GLY A 382 3.57 -9.91 -1.59
C GLY A 382 2.44 -10.84 -1.97
N LEU A 383 1.19 -10.40 -1.87
CA LEU A 383 0.02 -11.16 -2.27
C LEU A 383 0.09 -11.56 -3.75
N MET A 384 0.43 -10.60 -4.62
CA MET A 384 0.58 -10.86 -6.05
C MET A 384 1.73 -11.82 -6.37
N ALA A 385 2.87 -11.68 -5.69
CA ALA A 385 4.02 -12.57 -5.87
C ALA A 385 3.69 -14.00 -5.41
N GLY A 386 3.05 -14.15 -4.25
CA GLY A 386 2.63 -15.46 -3.72
C GLY A 386 1.64 -16.18 -4.63
N ALA A 387 0.62 -15.46 -5.09
CA ALA A 387 -0.36 -16.00 -6.04
C ALA A 387 0.30 -16.43 -7.36
N ASN A 388 1.16 -15.60 -7.92
CA ASN A 388 1.83 -15.89 -9.20
C ASN A 388 2.88 -17.00 -9.07
N ALA A 389 3.58 -17.11 -7.94
CA ALA A 389 4.46 -18.25 -7.68
C ALA A 389 3.67 -19.56 -7.64
N ALA A 390 2.52 -19.57 -6.96
CA ALA A 390 1.62 -20.72 -6.91
C ALA A 390 1.07 -21.11 -8.30
N LEU A 391 0.61 -20.13 -9.08
CA LEU A 391 0.15 -20.36 -10.46
C LEU A 391 1.25 -20.92 -11.36
N LYS A 392 2.48 -20.40 -11.22
CA LYS A 392 3.63 -20.89 -11.97
C LYS A 392 3.96 -22.35 -11.65
N VAL A 393 3.88 -22.75 -10.38
CA VAL A 393 4.05 -24.15 -9.95
C VAL A 393 3.02 -25.06 -10.62
N ASP A 394 1.80 -24.57 -10.83
CA ASP A 394 0.74 -25.31 -11.53
C ASP A 394 0.82 -25.22 -13.06
N GLY A 395 1.78 -24.49 -13.62
CA GLY A 395 1.86 -24.26 -15.07
C GLY A 395 0.69 -23.44 -15.64
N LYS A 396 0.04 -22.62 -14.79
CA LYS A 396 -1.08 -21.74 -15.16
C LYS A 396 -0.59 -20.36 -15.61
N GLU A 397 -1.46 -19.64 -16.34
CA GLU A 397 -1.19 -18.27 -16.78
C GLU A 397 -1.02 -17.32 -15.57
N PRO A 398 -0.13 -16.33 -15.69
CA PRO A 398 0.08 -15.35 -14.65
C PRO A 398 -1.15 -14.50 -14.36
N PHE A 399 -1.40 -14.23 -13.09
CA PHE A 399 -2.41 -13.28 -12.64
C PHE A 399 -1.81 -11.86 -12.60
N VAL A 400 -2.30 -10.98 -13.47
CA VAL A 400 -1.84 -9.59 -13.58
C VAL A 400 -3.04 -8.65 -13.50
N LEU A 401 -2.96 -7.67 -12.61
CA LEU A 401 -3.97 -6.61 -12.47
C LEU A 401 -3.60 -5.40 -13.31
N ARG A 402 -4.58 -4.91 -14.07
CA ARG A 402 -4.40 -3.70 -14.89
C ARG A 402 -4.59 -2.42 -14.07
N ARG A 403 -4.11 -1.31 -14.61
CA ARG A 403 -4.23 0.03 -14.00
C ARG A 403 -5.69 0.52 -13.83
N ASP A 404 -6.60 0.04 -14.65
CA ASP A 404 -8.04 0.34 -14.55
C ASP A 404 -8.81 -0.59 -13.61
N GLU A 405 -8.17 -1.64 -13.10
CA GLU A 405 -8.77 -2.64 -12.20
C GLU A 405 -8.39 -2.43 -10.74
N ALA A 406 -7.15 -2.01 -10.46
CA ALA A 406 -6.64 -1.91 -9.10
C ALA A 406 -5.53 -0.87 -8.95
N TYR A 407 -5.44 -0.25 -7.78
CA TYR A 407 -4.26 0.51 -7.38
C TYR A 407 -3.01 -0.39 -7.24
N ILE A 408 -3.19 -1.65 -6.85
CA ILE A 408 -2.12 -2.66 -6.92
C ILE A 408 -1.61 -2.75 -8.37
N GLY A 409 -2.50 -2.81 -9.35
CA GLY A 409 -2.14 -2.81 -10.78
C GLY A 409 -1.41 -1.53 -11.20
N VAL A 410 -1.85 -0.35 -10.73
CA VAL A 410 -1.15 0.93 -10.97
C VAL A 410 0.28 0.87 -10.43
N MET A 411 0.46 0.40 -9.20
CA MET A 411 1.77 0.29 -8.57
C MET A 411 2.71 -0.65 -9.32
N LEU A 412 2.24 -1.86 -9.64
CA LEU A 412 3.06 -2.87 -10.31
C LEU A 412 3.46 -2.42 -11.72
N ASP A 413 2.54 -1.81 -12.45
CA ASP A 413 2.84 -1.27 -13.77
C ASP A 413 3.84 -0.12 -13.69
N ASP A 414 3.69 0.83 -12.75
CA ASP A 414 4.67 1.91 -12.55
C ASP A 414 6.07 1.36 -12.24
N LEU A 415 6.18 0.35 -11.37
CA LEU A 415 7.47 -0.26 -11.02
C LEU A 415 8.12 -0.94 -12.23
N CYS A 416 7.35 -1.75 -12.98
CA CYS A 416 7.88 -2.55 -14.09
C CYS A 416 8.16 -1.74 -15.37
N THR A 417 7.53 -0.56 -15.55
CA THR A 417 7.62 0.23 -16.79
C THR A 417 8.36 1.56 -16.63
N LYS A 418 8.22 2.20 -15.46
CA LYS A 418 8.85 3.50 -15.16
C LYS A 418 10.06 3.35 -14.24
N GLY A 419 10.10 2.27 -13.44
CA GLY A 419 11.08 2.10 -12.39
C GLY A 419 10.93 3.12 -11.27
N THR A 420 11.93 3.21 -10.42
CA THR A 420 11.99 4.26 -9.40
C THR A 420 13.43 4.68 -9.13
N LYS A 421 13.65 5.98 -8.96
CA LYS A 421 14.96 6.55 -8.55
C LYS A 421 14.94 7.00 -7.08
N GLU A 422 13.77 7.03 -6.47
CA GLU A 422 13.53 7.38 -5.07
C GLU A 422 12.53 6.37 -4.50
N PRO A 423 12.43 6.18 -3.18
CA PRO A 423 11.44 5.24 -2.61
C PRO A 423 10.04 5.53 -3.13
N TYR A 424 9.51 4.58 -3.92
CA TYR A 424 8.18 4.69 -4.52
C TYR A 424 7.10 4.73 -3.43
N ARG A 425 6.16 5.64 -3.58
CA ARG A 425 4.98 5.73 -2.73
C ARG A 425 3.74 5.86 -3.59
N LEU A 426 2.74 5.06 -3.26
CA LEU A 426 1.47 5.12 -3.94
C LEU A 426 0.68 6.36 -3.50
N LEU A 427 0.21 7.12 -4.47
CA LEU A 427 -0.56 8.34 -4.29
C LEU A 427 -1.81 8.28 -5.16
N THR A 428 -2.87 8.99 -4.74
CA THR A 428 -4.10 9.10 -5.54
C THR A 428 -3.87 9.70 -6.94
N SER A 429 -2.87 10.57 -7.08
CA SER A 429 -2.50 11.19 -8.37
C SER A 429 -1.91 10.22 -9.39
N ARG A 430 -1.45 9.03 -8.97
CA ARG A 430 -0.88 8.04 -9.89
C ARG A 430 -1.95 7.26 -10.67
N ALA A 431 -3.19 7.22 -10.17
CA ALA A 431 -4.29 6.55 -10.84
C ALA A 431 -5.04 7.50 -11.76
N GLU A 432 -5.19 7.11 -13.02
CA GLU A 432 -5.93 7.82 -14.05
C GLU A 432 -7.45 7.72 -13.83
N TYR A 433 -7.91 6.58 -13.29
CA TYR A 433 -9.33 6.21 -13.19
C TYR A 433 -9.82 6.14 -11.75
N ARG A 434 -9.59 7.20 -10.93
CA ARG A 434 -9.90 7.18 -9.48
C ARG A 434 -11.35 6.84 -9.15
N LEU A 435 -12.31 7.23 -10.00
CA LEU A 435 -13.72 6.88 -9.80
C LEU A 435 -14.05 5.41 -10.08
N LEU A 436 -13.19 4.71 -10.82
CA LEU A 436 -13.31 3.26 -10.98
C LEU A 436 -12.65 2.53 -9.80
N LEU A 437 -11.56 3.09 -9.26
CA LEU A 437 -10.72 2.49 -8.22
C LEU A 437 -11.04 3.08 -6.84
N ARG A 438 -12.29 2.91 -6.38
CA ARG A 438 -12.71 3.47 -5.10
C ARG A 438 -12.47 2.49 -3.95
N HIS A 439 -12.41 3.05 -2.75
CA HIS A 439 -12.33 2.31 -1.49
C HIS A 439 -13.55 1.40 -1.27
N ASP A 440 -14.75 1.89 -1.62
CA ASP A 440 -16.03 1.23 -1.41
C ASP A 440 -16.34 0.08 -2.37
N ASN A 441 -15.61 -0.05 -3.48
CA ASN A 441 -15.93 -1.02 -4.53
C ASN A 441 -14.80 -2.00 -4.87
N ALA A 442 -13.83 -2.17 -4.00
CA ALA A 442 -12.68 -3.07 -4.25
C ALA A 442 -13.13 -4.53 -4.44
N ASP A 443 -14.10 -4.98 -3.66
CA ASP A 443 -14.71 -6.31 -3.79
C ASP A 443 -15.39 -6.51 -5.16
N GLN A 444 -16.13 -5.50 -5.65
CA GLN A 444 -16.82 -5.55 -6.95
C GLN A 444 -15.84 -5.65 -8.13
N ARG A 445 -14.58 -5.23 -7.94
CA ARG A 445 -13.53 -5.28 -8.98
C ARG A 445 -12.69 -6.55 -8.93
N LEU A 446 -12.45 -7.10 -7.74
CA LEU A 446 -11.35 -8.05 -7.52
C LEU A 446 -11.76 -9.37 -6.87
N LEU A 447 -12.87 -9.45 -6.10
CA LEU A 447 -13.18 -10.64 -5.32
C LEU A 447 -13.42 -11.87 -6.19
N GLU A 448 -14.18 -11.73 -7.29
CA GLU A 448 -14.40 -12.82 -8.24
C GLU A 448 -13.07 -13.32 -8.85
N LYS A 449 -12.17 -12.40 -9.21
CA LYS A 449 -10.83 -12.75 -9.71
C LYS A 449 -10.01 -13.52 -8.67
N GLY A 450 -10.07 -13.09 -7.41
CA GLY A 450 -9.43 -13.80 -6.30
C GLY A 450 -9.99 -15.20 -6.10
N TYR A 451 -11.30 -15.37 -6.27
CA TYR A 451 -11.96 -16.67 -6.22
C TYR A 451 -11.52 -17.57 -7.38
N GLU A 452 -11.50 -17.07 -8.60
CA GLU A 452 -11.10 -17.81 -9.80
C GLU A 452 -9.69 -18.41 -9.72
N ILE A 453 -8.77 -17.73 -9.06
CA ILE A 453 -7.38 -18.21 -8.88
C ILE A 453 -7.18 -19.00 -7.58
N GLY A 454 -8.20 -19.13 -6.74
CA GLY A 454 -8.16 -19.94 -5.51
C GLY A 454 -7.67 -19.21 -4.25
N LEU A 455 -7.63 -17.88 -4.25
CA LEU A 455 -7.28 -17.06 -3.06
C LEU A 455 -8.46 -16.83 -2.12
N VAL A 456 -9.68 -16.75 -2.65
CA VAL A 456 -10.90 -16.46 -1.93
C VAL A 456 -11.73 -17.73 -1.76
N SER A 457 -12.27 -17.97 -0.57
CA SER A 457 -13.09 -19.14 -0.28
C SER A 457 -14.46 -19.09 -0.97
N GLN A 458 -15.08 -20.26 -1.18
CA GLN A 458 -16.44 -20.38 -1.71
C GLN A 458 -17.47 -19.61 -0.86
N GLU A 459 -17.35 -19.70 0.46
CA GLU A 459 -18.25 -19.03 1.40
C GLU A 459 -18.22 -17.51 1.20
N ARG A 460 -17.01 -16.93 1.11
CA ARG A 460 -16.83 -15.50 0.88
C ARG A 460 -17.35 -15.05 -0.48
N TYR A 461 -17.11 -15.86 -1.52
CA TYR A 461 -17.66 -15.61 -2.86
C TYR A 461 -19.19 -15.66 -2.89
N ASP A 462 -19.80 -16.60 -2.18
CA ASP A 462 -21.28 -16.69 -2.08
C ASP A 462 -21.87 -15.50 -1.31
N ALA A 463 -21.22 -15.03 -0.25
CA ALA A 463 -21.63 -13.81 0.45
C ALA A 463 -21.54 -12.57 -0.47
N PHE A 464 -20.48 -12.47 -1.25
CA PHE A 464 -20.32 -11.40 -2.25
C PHE A 464 -21.42 -11.43 -3.33
N LYS A 465 -21.77 -12.61 -3.87
CA LYS A 465 -22.87 -12.72 -4.84
C LYS A 465 -24.21 -12.26 -4.27
N LYS A 466 -24.49 -12.60 -3.00
CA LYS A 466 -25.71 -12.13 -2.30
C LYS A 466 -25.71 -10.60 -2.19
N LYS A 467 -24.59 -9.99 -1.83
CA LYS A 467 -24.43 -8.53 -1.78
C LYS A 467 -24.69 -7.88 -3.13
N MET A 468 -24.12 -8.43 -4.20
CA MET A 468 -24.30 -7.89 -5.56
C MET A 468 -25.74 -7.98 -6.02
N GLU A 469 -26.44 -9.07 -5.73
CA GLU A 469 -27.86 -9.20 -6.04
C GLU A 469 -28.70 -8.24 -5.20
N ALA A 470 -28.39 -8.04 -3.92
CA ALA A 470 -29.08 -7.07 -3.08
C ALA A 470 -28.94 -5.63 -3.62
N ILE A 471 -27.74 -5.23 -4.08
CA ILE A 471 -27.54 -3.90 -4.72
C ILE A 471 -28.39 -3.76 -5.98
N LYS A 472 -28.45 -4.81 -6.80
CA LYS A 472 -29.23 -4.82 -8.02
C LYS A 472 -30.73 -4.68 -7.75
N VAL A 473 -31.28 -5.52 -6.83
CA VAL A 473 -32.68 -5.48 -6.43
C VAL A 473 -33.05 -4.12 -5.85
N ALA A 474 -32.27 -3.61 -4.90
CA ALA A 474 -32.51 -2.30 -4.29
C ALA A 474 -32.52 -1.16 -5.33
N ARG A 475 -31.65 -1.22 -6.33
CA ARG A 475 -31.64 -0.25 -7.43
C ARG A 475 -32.89 -0.32 -8.32
N GLU A 476 -33.37 -1.53 -8.61
CA GLU A 476 -34.60 -1.75 -9.37
C GLU A 476 -35.83 -1.26 -8.59
N GLU A 477 -35.93 -1.56 -7.30
CA GLU A 477 -36.99 -1.09 -6.42
C GLU A 477 -37.04 0.44 -6.35
N LEU A 478 -35.90 1.11 -6.13
CA LEU A 478 -35.80 2.58 -6.11
C LEU A 478 -36.09 3.23 -7.47
N SER A 479 -35.81 2.54 -8.58
CA SER A 479 -36.19 2.99 -9.94
C SER A 479 -37.69 2.94 -10.15
N ASN A 480 -38.38 1.95 -9.56
CA ASN A 480 -39.81 1.74 -9.66
C ASN A 480 -40.63 2.53 -8.62
N ALA A 481 -39.98 2.96 -7.52
CA ALA A 481 -40.63 3.75 -6.49
C ALA A 481 -40.86 5.19 -6.95
N HIS A 482 -42.10 5.51 -7.29
CA HIS A 482 -42.50 6.84 -7.76
C HIS A 482 -42.88 7.76 -6.60
N ILE A 483 -42.20 8.88 -6.49
CA ILE A 483 -42.46 9.95 -5.51
C ILE A 483 -43.28 11.03 -6.21
N LYS A 484 -44.51 11.30 -5.68
CA LYS A 484 -45.39 12.34 -6.19
C LYS A 484 -45.18 13.65 -5.43
N PRO A 485 -45.37 14.83 -6.08
CA PRO A 485 -45.38 16.11 -5.38
C PRO A 485 -46.43 16.09 -4.24
N ASN A 486 -45.99 16.49 -3.06
CA ASN A 486 -46.85 16.75 -1.87
C ASN A 486 -46.09 17.64 -0.90
N SER A 487 -46.80 18.19 0.10
CA SER A 487 -46.23 19.12 1.08
C SER A 487 -45.02 18.55 1.82
N ASP A 488 -45.05 17.30 2.22
CA ASP A 488 -43.97 16.67 3.01
C ASP A 488 -42.69 16.47 2.20
N VAL A 489 -42.82 16.04 0.95
CA VAL A 489 -41.70 15.91 0.01
C VAL A 489 -41.11 17.30 -0.32
N ASP A 490 -41.97 18.29 -0.56
CA ASP A 490 -41.54 19.65 -0.87
C ASP A 490 -40.83 20.31 0.30
N GLU A 491 -41.32 20.08 1.53
CA GLU A 491 -40.64 20.55 2.75
C GLU A 491 -39.25 19.89 2.94
N TYR A 492 -39.16 18.58 2.70
CA TYR A 492 -37.88 17.87 2.72
C TYR A 492 -36.91 18.42 1.67
N LEU A 493 -37.35 18.62 0.44
CA LEU A 493 -36.51 19.19 -0.62
C LEU A 493 -36.04 20.61 -0.29
N LYS A 494 -36.96 21.46 0.21
CA LYS A 494 -36.62 22.83 0.64
C LYS A 494 -35.59 22.83 1.77
N SER A 495 -35.68 21.89 2.73
CA SER A 495 -34.70 21.78 3.83
C SER A 495 -33.27 21.48 3.34
N LEU A 496 -33.15 20.86 2.17
CA LEU A 496 -31.89 20.57 1.50
C LEU A 496 -31.45 21.63 0.50
N GLY A 497 -32.27 22.69 0.30
CA GLY A 497 -32.01 23.79 -0.62
C GLY A 497 -32.44 23.50 -2.07
N PHE A 498 -33.40 22.61 -2.28
CA PHE A 498 -33.98 22.31 -3.60
C PHE A 498 -35.38 22.89 -3.76
N GLU A 499 -35.77 23.17 -5.01
CA GLU A 499 -37.12 23.54 -5.37
C GLU A 499 -38.08 22.35 -5.23
N PRO A 500 -39.39 22.61 -4.94
CA PRO A 500 -40.45 21.61 -4.97
C PRO A 500 -40.48 20.78 -6.24
N LEU A 501 -41.06 19.57 -6.17
CA LEU A 501 -41.25 18.77 -7.38
C LEU A 501 -42.35 19.34 -8.27
N ALA A 502 -42.03 19.64 -9.52
CA ALA A 502 -43.04 20.02 -10.53
C ALA A 502 -43.86 18.79 -10.98
N HIS A 503 -43.23 17.63 -11.05
CA HIS A 503 -43.84 16.37 -11.49
C HIS A 503 -43.29 15.20 -10.67
N GLY A 504 -44.07 14.10 -10.61
CA GLY A 504 -43.59 12.86 -10.00
C GLY A 504 -42.38 12.27 -10.74
N CYS A 505 -41.44 11.71 -9.99
CA CYS A 505 -40.25 11.07 -10.54
C CYS A 505 -39.87 9.84 -9.71
N SER A 506 -38.96 9.01 -10.22
CA SER A 506 -38.47 7.87 -9.45
C SER A 506 -37.59 8.33 -8.25
N ALA A 507 -37.55 7.53 -7.20
CA ALA A 507 -36.64 7.77 -6.09
C ALA A 507 -35.19 7.80 -6.57
N LEU A 508 -34.83 6.93 -7.51
CA LEU A 508 -33.49 6.89 -8.09
C LEU A 508 -33.12 8.21 -8.83
N ASP A 509 -34.08 8.88 -9.48
CA ASP A 509 -33.84 10.18 -10.11
C ASP A 509 -33.61 11.28 -9.07
N LEU A 510 -34.32 11.24 -7.94
CA LEU A 510 -34.07 12.18 -6.85
C LEU A 510 -32.69 11.99 -6.22
N ILE A 511 -32.21 10.75 -6.06
CA ILE A 511 -30.88 10.43 -5.54
C ILE A 511 -29.75 11.03 -6.39
N LYS A 512 -29.98 11.34 -7.67
CA LYS A 512 -29.01 12.07 -8.50
C LYS A 512 -28.66 13.45 -7.96
N ARG A 513 -29.57 14.06 -7.18
CA ARG A 513 -29.34 15.39 -6.59
C ARG A 513 -28.35 15.28 -5.40
N PRO A 514 -27.41 16.23 -5.26
CA PRO A 514 -26.53 16.28 -4.09
C PRO A 514 -27.34 16.28 -2.78
N LYS A 515 -26.82 15.72 -1.69
CA LYS A 515 -27.43 15.64 -0.36
C LYS A 515 -28.68 14.75 -0.23
N ILE A 516 -29.34 14.35 -1.31
CA ILE A 516 -30.44 13.39 -1.22
C ILE A 516 -29.86 11.98 -1.08
N THR A 517 -30.31 11.25 -0.05
CA THR A 517 -29.84 9.91 0.29
C THR A 517 -30.98 8.91 0.20
N VAL A 518 -30.67 7.62 0.06
CA VAL A 518 -31.66 6.54 0.12
C VAL A 518 -32.41 6.62 1.45
N LYS A 519 -31.68 6.71 2.55
CA LYS A 519 -32.24 6.82 3.91
C LYS A 519 -33.12 8.05 4.10
N GLY A 520 -32.76 9.19 3.48
CA GLY A 520 -33.58 10.40 3.50
C GLY A 520 -34.90 10.25 2.75
N LEU A 521 -34.95 9.35 1.76
CA LEU A 521 -36.17 9.05 1.01
C LEU A 521 -36.99 7.87 1.59
N ALA A 522 -36.47 7.15 2.58
CA ALA A 522 -37.11 5.97 3.14
C ALA A 522 -38.54 6.24 3.65
N LYS A 523 -38.77 7.41 4.26
CA LYS A 523 -40.10 7.86 4.72
C LYS A 523 -41.14 7.92 3.58
N TYR A 524 -40.72 8.21 2.37
CA TYR A 524 -41.59 8.42 1.21
C TYR A 524 -41.71 7.20 0.31
N THR A 525 -40.72 6.31 0.35
CA THR A 525 -40.65 5.11 -0.48
C THR A 525 -41.03 3.83 0.29
N GLY A 526 -40.87 3.83 1.61
CA GLY A 526 -40.91 2.62 2.44
C GLY A 526 -39.69 1.70 2.25
N LEU A 527 -38.65 2.17 1.51
CA LEU A 527 -37.45 1.41 1.18
C LEU A 527 -36.27 1.94 1.97
N ASP A 528 -35.62 1.06 2.71
CA ASP A 528 -34.35 1.28 3.40
C ASP A 528 -33.55 -0.02 3.36
N TYR A 529 -32.26 0.09 3.18
CA TYR A 529 -31.35 -1.05 3.04
C TYR A 529 -30.18 -0.89 4.01
N GLU A 530 -29.32 -1.89 4.08
CA GLU A 530 -28.07 -1.79 4.82
C GLU A 530 -27.22 -0.62 4.32
N ASP A 531 -26.52 0.08 5.21
CA ASP A 531 -25.78 1.30 4.91
C ASP A 531 -24.80 1.13 3.74
N GLN A 532 -24.13 -0.01 3.65
CA GLN A 532 -23.22 -0.31 2.54
C GLN A 532 -23.92 -0.43 1.18
N ILE A 533 -25.17 -0.92 1.13
CA ILE A 533 -25.97 -1.00 -0.10
C ILE A 533 -26.44 0.40 -0.48
N ASN A 534 -26.95 1.16 0.50
CA ASN A 534 -27.35 2.56 0.31
C ASN A 534 -26.20 3.39 -0.28
N GLU A 535 -24.99 3.27 0.29
CA GLU A 535 -23.78 3.97 -0.18
C GLU A 535 -23.47 3.61 -1.64
N GLN A 536 -23.49 2.33 -2.01
CA GLN A 536 -23.23 1.89 -3.37
C GLN A 536 -24.23 2.45 -4.37
N ILE A 537 -25.52 2.43 -4.05
CA ILE A 537 -26.56 2.99 -4.90
C ILE A 537 -26.37 4.49 -5.10
N GLU A 538 -26.10 5.22 -4.00
CA GLU A 538 -25.89 6.66 -4.03
C GLU A 538 -24.70 7.05 -4.88
N ILE A 539 -23.55 6.41 -4.69
CA ILE A 539 -22.33 6.69 -5.45
C ILE A 539 -22.54 6.35 -6.92
N GLN A 540 -23.03 5.15 -7.24
CA GLN A 540 -23.25 4.72 -8.61
C GLN A 540 -24.27 5.60 -9.36
N THR A 541 -25.26 6.14 -8.65
CA THR A 541 -26.29 7.00 -9.22
C THR A 541 -25.81 8.44 -9.43
N LYS A 542 -25.20 9.04 -8.40
CA LYS A 542 -24.71 10.42 -8.43
C LYS A 542 -23.56 10.61 -9.43
N TYR A 543 -22.69 9.62 -9.54
CA TYR A 543 -21.51 9.68 -10.41
C TYR A 543 -21.63 8.87 -11.71
N ALA A 544 -22.83 8.42 -12.08
CA ALA A 544 -23.07 7.55 -13.23
C ALA A 544 -22.42 8.03 -14.53
N GLY A 545 -22.57 9.33 -14.85
CA GLY A 545 -22.01 9.92 -16.06
C GLY A 545 -20.47 9.93 -16.08
N TYR A 546 -19.86 10.26 -14.96
CA TYR A 546 -18.39 10.25 -14.80
C TYR A 546 -17.82 8.83 -14.84
N ILE A 547 -18.49 7.88 -14.18
CA ILE A 547 -18.11 6.45 -14.20
C ILE A 547 -18.20 5.91 -15.65
N ALA A 548 -19.28 6.23 -16.38
CA ALA A 548 -19.44 5.81 -17.76
C ALA A 548 -18.35 6.39 -18.67
N LYS A 549 -17.96 7.66 -18.47
CA LYS A 549 -16.84 8.28 -19.18
C LYS A 549 -15.54 7.56 -18.88
N ALA A 550 -15.21 7.38 -17.60
CA ALA A 550 -13.98 6.70 -17.17
C ALA A 550 -13.90 5.26 -17.72
N LYS A 551 -15.02 4.52 -17.79
CA LYS A 551 -15.06 3.19 -18.40
C LYS A 551 -14.77 3.22 -19.91
N ARG A 552 -15.26 4.23 -20.64
CA ARG A 552 -14.93 4.37 -22.07
C ARG A 552 -13.45 4.67 -22.29
N ASP A 553 -12.88 5.57 -21.48
CA ASP A 553 -11.47 5.93 -21.56
C ASP A 553 -10.57 4.72 -21.22
N ALA A 554 -10.93 3.96 -20.17
CA ALA A 554 -10.25 2.73 -19.79
C ALA A 554 -10.30 1.64 -20.89
N LYS A 555 -11.40 1.55 -21.64
CA LYS A 555 -11.54 0.58 -22.73
C LYS A 555 -10.51 0.80 -23.85
N HIS A 556 -10.16 2.03 -24.12
CA HIS A 556 -9.11 2.36 -25.10
C HIS A 556 -7.75 1.85 -24.61
N LEU A 557 -7.40 2.09 -23.35
CA LEU A 557 -6.17 1.55 -22.74
C LEU A 557 -6.14 0.02 -22.78
N GLN A 558 -7.26 -0.65 -22.46
CA GLN A 558 -7.36 -2.10 -22.55
C GLN A 558 -7.08 -2.65 -23.95
N GLN A 559 -7.46 -1.92 -25.01
CA GLN A 559 -7.13 -2.33 -26.37
C GLN A 559 -5.64 -2.30 -26.62
N MET A 560 -4.94 -1.25 -26.17
CA MET A 560 -3.47 -1.17 -26.26
C MET A 560 -2.77 -2.25 -25.42
N GLU A 561 -3.33 -2.64 -24.27
CA GLU A 561 -2.80 -3.74 -23.45
C GLU A 561 -2.94 -5.12 -24.09
N LYS A 562 -3.90 -5.31 -24.99
CA LYS A 562 -4.04 -6.56 -25.76
C LYS A 562 -3.05 -6.66 -26.91
N MET A 563 -2.45 -5.56 -27.32
CA MET A 563 -1.47 -5.50 -28.40
C MET A 563 -0.10 -5.92 -27.86
N LYS A 564 0.21 -7.20 -27.96
CA LYS A 564 1.47 -7.79 -27.46
C LYS A 564 2.64 -7.44 -28.36
N LEU A 565 3.74 -7.04 -27.74
CA LEU A 565 5.03 -6.85 -28.40
C LEU A 565 5.83 -8.16 -28.33
N ALA A 566 6.45 -8.54 -29.43
CA ALA A 566 7.28 -9.76 -29.44
C ALA A 566 8.51 -9.54 -28.55
N HIS A 567 8.89 -10.57 -27.78
CA HIS A 567 10.00 -10.49 -26.82
C HIS A 567 11.36 -10.29 -27.49
N ASP A 568 11.50 -10.72 -28.73
CA ASP A 568 12.72 -10.70 -29.55
C ASP A 568 12.83 -9.48 -30.47
N LEU A 569 11.98 -8.45 -30.29
CA LEU A 569 12.07 -7.23 -31.09
C LEU A 569 13.44 -6.56 -30.91
N ASP A 570 14.10 -6.28 -32.03
CA ASP A 570 15.35 -5.51 -32.07
C ASP A 570 15.04 -4.01 -32.08
N TYR A 571 14.87 -3.44 -30.87
CA TYR A 571 14.57 -2.02 -30.71
C TYR A 571 15.75 -1.11 -31.08
N GLU A 572 17.00 -1.59 -30.92
CA GLU A 572 18.22 -0.81 -31.20
C GLU A 572 18.32 -0.45 -32.69
N ASN A 573 18.00 -1.40 -33.56
CA ASN A 573 18.08 -1.26 -34.99
C ASN A 573 16.73 -0.94 -35.66
N MET A 574 15.70 -0.60 -34.88
CA MET A 574 14.36 -0.31 -35.43
C MET A 574 14.32 1.10 -36.03
N ASP A 575 14.12 1.17 -37.35
CA ASP A 575 14.02 2.44 -38.07
C ASP A 575 12.84 3.29 -37.58
N ASN A 576 13.04 4.61 -37.67
CA ASN A 576 12.07 5.64 -37.32
C ASN A 576 11.73 5.79 -35.83
N LEU A 577 12.25 4.94 -34.94
CA LEU A 577 12.20 5.20 -33.50
C LEU A 577 13.22 6.29 -33.11
N SER A 578 12.85 7.15 -32.16
CA SER A 578 13.77 8.09 -31.55
C SER A 578 14.90 7.35 -30.81
N LEU A 579 16.08 7.97 -30.71
CA LEU A 579 17.22 7.36 -30.00
C LEU A 579 16.87 7.02 -28.54
N GLU A 580 16.16 7.93 -27.87
CA GLU A 580 15.68 7.72 -26.50
C GLU A 580 14.71 6.53 -26.43
N ALA A 581 13.77 6.41 -27.39
CA ALA A 581 12.86 5.29 -27.45
C ALA A 581 13.59 3.96 -27.65
N ARG A 582 14.58 3.89 -28.54
CA ARG A 582 15.40 2.67 -28.75
C ARG A 582 16.07 2.23 -27.46
N GLN A 583 16.74 3.14 -26.74
CA GLN A 583 17.41 2.84 -25.47
C GLN A 583 16.43 2.35 -24.41
N LYS A 584 15.32 3.08 -24.22
CA LYS A 584 14.30 2.75 -23.19
C LYS A 584 13.59 1.43 -23.47
N LEU A 585 13.20 1.19 -24.71
CA LEU A 585 12.54 -0.06 -25.10
C LEU A 585 13.47 -1.27 -24.98
N THR A 586 14.75 -1.11 -25.33
CA THR A 586 15.76 -2.16 -25.16
C THR A 586 16.00 -2.49 -23.69
N GLU A 587 16.04 -1.46 -22.83
CA GLU A 587 16.26 -1.63 -21.38
C GLU A 587 15.03 -2.27 -20.70
N ILE A 588 13.83 -1.75 -20.97
CA ILE A 588 12.61 -2.07 -20.23
C ILE A 588 11.92 -3.32 -20.78
N ARG A 589 12.00 -3.54 -22.10
CA ARG A 589 11.36 -4.69 -22.78
C ARG A 589 9.88 -4.80 -22.44
N PRO A 590 9.04 -3.79 -22.77
CA PRO A 590 7.61 -3.83 -22.49
C PRO A 590 6.93 -5.01 -23.20
N LEU A 591 5.94 -5.60 -22.55
CA LEU A 591 5.21 -6.77 -23.07
C LEU A 591 4.04 -6.37 -23.99
N THR A 592 3.54 -5.14 -23.84
CA THR A 592 2.39 -4.63 -24.57
C THR A 592 2.64 -3.21 -25.10
N LEU A 593 1.88 -2.82 -26.11
CA LEU A 593 1.90 -1.47 -26.64
C LEU A 593 1.44 -0.46 -25.56
N GLY A 594 0.48 -0.87 -24.70
CA GLY A 594 0.03 -0.06 -23.58
C GLY A 594 1.16 0.22 -22.58
N GLN A 595 1.97 -0.78 -22.22
CA GLN A 595 3.16 -0.57 -21.38
C GLN A 595 4.16 0.36 -22.04
N ALA A 596 4.46 0.14 -23.32
CA ALA A 596 5.38 1.00 -24.06
C ALA A 596 4.96 2.48 -24.03
N SER A 597 3.65 2.75 -24.17
CA SER A 597 3.11 4.13 -24.19
C SER A 597 3.27 4.88 -22.85
N ARG A 598 3.51 4.17 -21.75
CA ARG A 598 3.69 4.75 -20.41
C ARG A 598 5.15 4.97 -20.01
N ILE A 599 6.07 4.47 -20.80
CA ILE A 599 7.51 4.66 -20.57
C ILE A 599 7.85 6.13 -20.82
N SER A 600 8.50 6.76 -19.85
CA SER A 600 8.97 8.14 -20.00
C SER A 600 9.98 8.26 -21.13
N GLY A 601 9.77 9.20 -22.04
CA GLY A 601 10.62 9.38 -23.23
C GLY A 601 10.13 8.67 -24.49
N ILE A 602 9.04 7.87 -24.41
CA ILE A 602 8.36 7.32 -25.58
C ILE A 602 7.25 8.29 -26.00
N ASN A 603 7.28 8.72 -27.25
CA ASN A 603 6.31 9.67 -27.78
C ASN A 603 5.23 8.98 -28.65
N PRO A 604 4.12 9.68 -29.01
CA PRO A 604 3.07 9.07 -29.81
C PRO A 604 3.50 8.55 -31.18
N SER A 605 4.52 9.13 -31.81
CA SER A 605 5.05 8.64 -33.09
C SER A 605 5.82 7.33 -32.91
N ASP A 606 6.58 7.18 -31.82
CA ASP A 606 7.22 5.90 -31.49
C ASP A 606 6.18 4.79 -31.28
N ILE A 607 5.07 5.11 -30.59
CA ILE A 607 3.95 4.18 -30.39
C ILE A 607 3.27 3.77 -31.71
N ALA A 608 3.09 4.71 -32.64
CA ALA A 608 2.56 4.41 -33.96
C ALA A 608 3.45 3.44 -34.76
N ILE A 609 4.79 3.60 -34.66
CA ILE A 609 5.75 2.69 -35.27
C ILE A 609 5.69 1.30 -34.64
N LEU A 610 5.64 1.23 -33.31
CA LEU A 610 5.50 -0.05 -32.59
C LEU A 610 4.18 -0.75 -32.93
N ALA A 611 3.09 -0.01 -33.09
CA ALA A 611 1.77 -0.56 -33.45
C ALA A 611 1.79 -1.31 -34.79
N MET A 612 2.64 -0.92 -35.73
CA MET A 612 2.81 -1.63 -37.00
C MET A 612 3.58 -2.97 -36.86
N ARG A 613 4.21 -3.20 -35.72
CA ARG A 613 4.99 -4.42 -35.40
C ARG A 613 4.29 -5.35 -34.41
N VAL A 614 3.07 -5.00 -34.00
CA VAL A 614 2.22 -5.84 -33.15
C VAL A 614 1.72 -7.04 -33.97
N LYS A 615 1.78 -8.21 -33.38
CA LYS A 615 1.23 -9.45 -33.95
C LYS A 615 -0.24 -9.62 -33.60
#